data_0f818b3b80e18d8a902b52149b9ce404
#
_entry.id   0f818b3b80e18d8a902b52149b9ce404
#
_cell.length_a   1.000
_cell.length_b   1.000
_cell.length_c   1.000
_cell.angle_alpha   90.00
_cell.angle_beta   90.00
_cell.angle_gamma   90.00
#
_symmetry.space_group_name_H-M   'P 1'
#
loop_
_entity.id
_entity.type
_entity.pdbx_description
1 polymer ?
#
loop_
_entity_poly.entity_id
_entity_poly.type
_entity_poly.pdbx_seq_one_letter_code
_entity_poly.pdbx_strand_id
1 'polypeptide(L)'
;DTAGAMLPNEFTAFIRELYAGVPELKDVTLGVSCSDGLSMADSCAIAAVRYGASEIKAAAYRVDVASLPNVAKVLKAKGEFYNATCSVRTTNLKRITSQIAWMCQTGRSKNSPFDNGVREDSGDVYLTGHDDLNAVMKVVAGLGYDLSEEDSAKVYEAFRAIADKKEKVGARELDAIVASAAMQVPPTYTLDSYVVTTGNVVSATAHLKLSKHGETVEGV
;
A
#
# COMPACT_ATOMS: atom_id res chain seq x y z
N ASP A 1 3.34 -27.45 -2.58
CA ASP A 1 2.22 -27.85 -1.72
C ASP A 1 1.26 -28.75 -2.52
N THR A 2 0.33 -29.36 -1.89
CA THR A 2 -0.68 -30.23 -2.50
C THR A 2 -1.90 -29.42 -2.96
N ALA A 3 -1.68 -28.41 -3.80
CA ALA A 3 -2.72 -27.46 -4.26
C ALA A 3 -3.47 -26.77 -3.09
N GLY A 4 -2.75 -26.41 -2.05
CA GLY A 4 -3.30 -25.73 -0.87
C GLY A 4 -4.06 -26.63 0.11
N ALA A 5 -3.86 -27.93 0.05
CA ALA A 5 -4.50 -28.88 0.97
C ALA A 5 -3.71 -29.17 2.26
N MET A 6 -2.52 -28.60 2.39
CA MET A 6 -1.69 -28.77 3.60
C MET A 6 -2.02 -27.73 4.67
N LEU A 7 -2.04 -28.17 5.92
CA LEU A 7 -2.03 -27.29 7.09
C LEU A 7 -0.61 -26.76 7.36
N PRO A 8 -0.43 -25.66 8.09
CA PRO A 8 0.88 -25.06 8.34
C PRO A 8 1.89 -26.02 9.03
N ASN A 9 1.42 -26.88 9.94
CA ASN A 9 2.24 -27.88 10.59
C ASN A 9 2.67 -29.02 9.64
N GLU A 10 1.82 -29.42 8.72
CA GLU A 10 2.13 -30.44 7.69
C GLU A 10 3.15 -29.87 6.71
N PHE A 11 2.93 -28.63 6.26
CA PHE A 11 3.84 -27.97 5.34
C PHE A 11 5.24 -27.76 5.95
N THR A 12 5.31 -27.37 7.22
CA THR A 12 6.60 -27.24 7.91
C THR A 12 7.30 -28.57 8.17
N ALA A 13 6.54 -29.64 8.44
CA ALA A 13 7.09 -31.00 8.52
C ALA A 13 7.71 -31.41 7.18
N PHE A 14 7.01 -31.17 6.08
CA PHE A 14 7.51 -31.43 4.72
C PHE A 14 8.82 -30.67 4.45
N ILE A 15 8.92 -29.37 4.78
CA ILE A 15 10.16 -28.60 4.59
C ILE A 15 11.31 -29.19 5.42
N ARG A 16 11.06 -29.60 6.66
CA ARG A 16 12.08 -30.23 7.51
C ARG A 16 12.56 -31.54 6.93
N GLU A 17 11.66 -32.39 6.45
CA GLU A 17 12.00 -33.64 5.77
C GLU A 17 12.81 -33.39 4.50
N LEU A 18 12.47 -32.36 3.74
CA LEU A 18 13.20 -31.95 2.55
C LEU A 18 14.65 -31.58 2.88
N TYR A 19 14.90 -30.78 3.91
CA TYR A 19 16.24 -30.42 4.36
C TYR A 19 17.02 -31.61 4.97
N ALA A 20 16.31 -32.57 5.56
CA ALA A 20 16.92 -33.79 6.08
C ALA A 20 17.34 -34.76 4.96
N GLY A 21 16.52 -34.85 3.90
CA GLY A 21 16.77 -35.70 2.74
C GLY A 21 17.76 -35.14 1.71
N VAL A 22 17.88 -33.83 1.66
CA VAL A 22 18.75 -33.12 0.68
C VAL A 22 19.58 -32.05 1.40
N PRO A 23 20.72 -32.43 2.01
CA PRO A 23 21.55 -31.51 2.81
C PRO A 23 22.07 -30.28 2.03
N GLU A 24 22.25 -30.41 0.71
CA GLU A 24 22.73 -29.37 -0.22
C GLU A 24 21.74 -28.20 -0.34
N LEU A 25 20.49 -28.35 0.07
CA LEU A 25 19.52 -27.26 0.13
C LEU A 25 19.94 -26.12 1.08
N LYS A 26 20.86 -26.36 1.99
CA LYS A 26 21.41 -25.31 2.87
C LYS A 26 22.24 -24.27 2.13
N ASP A 27 22.77 -24.64 0.96
CA ASP A 27 23.65 -23.82 0.16
C ASP A 27 22.91 -23.05 -0.95
N VAL A 28 21.57 -23.21 -1.02
CA VAL A 28 20.72 -22.56 -2.02
C VAL A 28 19.57 -21.81 -1.37
N THR A 29 19.05 -20.81 -2.09
CA THR A 29 17.87 -20.07 -1.67
C THR A 29 16.61 -20.95 -1.86
N LEU A 30 15.89 -21.19 -0.78
CA LEU A 30 14.61 -21.89 -0.83
C LEU A 30 13.45 -20.89 -0.95
N GLY A 31 12.74 -20.93 -2.08
CA GLY A 31 11.52 -20.19 -2.30
C GLY A 31 10.28 -21.06 -2.09
N VAL A 32 9.23 -20.51 -1.48
CA VAL A 32 7.95 -21.19 -1.30
C VAL A 32 6.82 -20.49 -2.05
N SER A 33 5.93 -21.30 -2.65
CA SER A 33 4.69 -20.86 -3.27
C SER A 33 3.55 -21.71 -2.70
N CYS A 34 2.76 -21.12 -1.81
CA CYS A 34 1.66 -21.82 -1.14
C CYS A 34 0.35 -21.47 -1.83
N SER A 35 -0.37 -22.48 -2.31
CA SER A 35 -1.72 -22.31 -2.86
C SER A 35 -2.76 -22.18 -1.75
N ASP A 36 -3.88 -21.50 -2.02
CA ASP A 36 -4.85 -21.07 -1.00
C ASP A 36 -6.12 -21.95 -0.92
N GLY A 37 -6.02 -23.23 -1.27
CA GLY A 37 -7.17 -24.14 -1.31
C GLY A 37 -7.96 -24.25 -0.01
N LEU A 38 -7.27 -24.22 1.13
CA LEU A 38 -7.86 -24.21 2.49
C LEU A 38 -7.83 -22.82 3.16
N SER A 39 -7.54 -21.75 2.41
CA SER A 39 -7.32 -20.39 2.97
C SER A 39 -6.18 -20.34 4.02
N MET A 40 -5.16 -21.19 3.85
CA MET A 40 -4.00 -21.30 4.75
C MET A 40 -2.69 -20.90 4.10
N ALA A 41 -2.71 -20.37 2.87
CA ALA A 41 -1.51 -20.01 2.13
C ALA A 41 -0.60 -19.04 2.90
N ASP A 42 -1.17 -17.99 3.49
CA ASP A 42 -0.42 -17.02 4.30
C ASP A 42 0.28 -17.68 5.49
N SER A 43 -0.45 -18.54 6.20
CA SER A 43 0.05 -19.23 7.38
C SER A 43 1.15 -20.24 7.03
N CYS A 44 0.98 -21.00 5.94
CA CYS A 44 1.98 -21.93 5.42
C CYS A 44 3.26 -21.20 5.01
N ALA A 45 3.12 -20.11 4.22
CA ALA A 45 4.23 -19.33 3.72
C ALA A 45 5.06 -18.69 4.87
N ILE A 46 4.39 -18.11 5.86
CA ILE A 46 5.04 -17.50 7.01
C ILE A 46 5.69 -18.57 7.91
N ALA A 47 5.03 -19.71 8.12
CA ALA A 47 5.60 -20.80 8.89
C ALA A 47 6.87 -21.36 8.23
N ALA A 48 6.92 -21.42 6.89
CA ALA A 48 8.09 -21.90 6.15
C ALA A 48 9.34 -21.04 6.37
N VAL A 49 9.20 -19.72 6.61
CA VAL A 49 10.33 -18.83 6.91
C VAL A 49 11.13 -19.31 8.12
N ARG A 50 10.45 -19.80 9.15
CA ARG A 50 11.10 -20.32 10.36
C ARG A 50 11.97 -21.55 10.09
N TYR A 51 11.70 -22.25 9.00
CA TYR A 51 12.36 -23.52 8.64
C TYR A 51 13.27 -23.39 7.42
N GLY A 52 13.67 -22.16 7.06
CA GLY A 52 14.73 -21.91 6.10
C GLY A 52 14.25 -21.34 4.76
N ALA A 53 12.97 -21.17 4.54
CA ALA A 53 12.51 -20.46 3.35
C ALA A 53 12.90 -18.97 3.45
N SER A 54 13.61 -18.49 2.44
CA SER A 54 14.06 -17.08 2.33
C SER A 54 13.32 -16.29 1.25
N GLU A 55 12.55 -16.97 0.41
CA GLU A 55 11.69 -16.33 -0.58
C GLU A 55 10.24 -16.82 -0.46
N ILE A 56 9.29 -15.90 -0.59
CA ILE A 56 7.86 -16.20 -0.62
C ILE A 56 7.26 -15.63 -1.90
N LYS A 57 6.62 -16.50 -2.70
CA LYS A 57 5.77 -16.05 -3.81
C LYS A 57 4.43 -15.61 -3.24
N ALA A 58 4.14 -14.32 -3.35
CA ALA A 58 2.91 -13.73 -2.86
C ALA A 58 2.29 -12.81 -3.93
N ALA A 59 0.99 -12.61 -3.89
CA ALA A 59 0.26 -11.77 -4.83
C ALA A 59 -0.42 -10.59 -4.15
N ALA A 60 -0.50 -9.47 -4.87
CA ALA A 60 -1.16 -8.25 -4.37
C ALA A 60 -2.69 -8.34 -4.45
N TYR A 61 -3.24 -9.17 -5.34
CA TYR A 61 -4.67 -9.27 -5.59
C TYR A 61 -5.07 -10.67 -6.07
N ARG A 62 -6.11 -11.21 -5.45
CA ARG A 62 -6.89 -12.42 -5.77
C ARG A 62 -6.23 -13.41 -6.75
N VAL A 63 -5.18 -14.02 -6.31
CA VAL A 63 -4.57 -15.18 -6.96
C VAL A 63 -4.54 -16.26 -5.89
N ASP A 64 -4.63 -17.52 -6.32
CA ASP A 64 -4.60 -18.69 -5.45
C ASP A 64 -3.19 -18.93 -4.85
N VAL A 65 -2.66 -17.90 -4.18
CA VAL A 65 -1.38 -17.94 -3.46
C VAL A 65 -1.43 -16.98 -2.27
N ALA A 66 -0.40 -17.01 -1.44
CA ALA A 66 -0.26 -16.14 -0.28
C ALA A 66 -0.43 -14.65 -0.62
N SER A 67 -1.04 -13.90 0.28
CA SER A 67 -1.32 -12.47 0.15
C SER A 67 -0.09 -11.64 0.51
N LEU A 68 0.42 -10.84 -0.44
CA LEU A 68 1.53 -9.93 -0.20
C LEU A 68 1.28 -8.96 0.97
N PRO A 69 0.10 -8.29 1.09
CA PRO A 69 -0.17 -7.43 2.23
C PRO A 69 -0.13 -8.15 3.58
N ASN A 70 -0.68 -9.37 3.65
CA ASN A 70 -0.72 -10.13 4.89
C ASN A 70 0.68 -10.60 5.30
N VAL A 71 1.42 -11.18 4.37
CA VAL A 71 2.81 -11.64 4.61
C VAL A 71 3.69 -10.48 5.07
N ALA A 72 3.66 -9.33 4.36
CA ALA A 72 4.44 -8.16 4.72
C ALA A 72 4.06 -7.61 6.10
N LYS A 73 2.76 -7.55 6.42
CA LYS A 73 2.26 -7.10 7.72
C LYS A 73 2.72 -8.01 8.87
N VAL A 74 2.63 -9.33 8.69
CA VAL A 74 3.05 -10.29 9.73
C VAL A 74 4.56 -10.22 9.94
N LEU A 75 5.36 -10.16 8.87
CA LEU A 75 6.81 -10.06 9.00
C LEU A 75 7.24 -8.71 9.59
N LYS A 76 6.55 -7.62 9.31
CA LYS A 76 6.78 -6.33 9.97
C LYS A 76 6.49 -6.40 11.48
N ALA A 77 5.41 -7.07 11.88
CA ALA A 77 4.97 -7.13 13.28
C ALA A 77 5.69 -8.21 14.10
N LYS A 78 6.14 -9.29 13.48
CA LYS A 78 6.67 -10.50 14.13
C LYS A 78 7.99 -10.98 13.53
N GLY A 79 8.70 -10.14 12.78
CA GLY A 79 9.95 -10.50 12.12
C GLY A 79 11.01 -11.04 13.08
N GLU A 80 11.14 -10.45 14.26
CA GLU A 80 12.04 -10.94 15.31
C GLU A 80 11.76 -12.39 15.71
N PHE A 81 10.48 -12.76 15.86
CA PHE A 81 10.08 -14.12 16.18
C PHE A 81 10.49 -15.14 15.10
N TYR A 82 10.44 -14.70 13.83
CA TYR A 82 10.81 -15.53 12.68
C TYR A 82 12.30 -15.38 12.30
N ASN A 83 13.04 -14.50 12.96
CA ASN A 83 14.41 -14.09 12.58
C ASN A 83 14.49 -13.70 11.10
N ALA A 84 13.52 -12.92 10.65
CA ALA A 84 13.37 -12.52 9.26
C ALA A 84 12.96 -11.05 9.15
N THR A 85 13.46 -10.40 8.12
CA THR A 85 13.09 -9.02 7.77
C THR A 85 12.45 -9.00 6.40
N CYS A 86 11.49 -8.08 6.20
CA CYS A 86 10.83 -7.87 4.92
C CYS A 86 11.10 -6.45 4.45
N SER A 87 11.66 -6.29 3.25
CA SER A 87 11.95 -4.99 2.63
C SER A 87 10.74 -4.33 1.97
N VAL A 88 9.58 -4.97 1.99
CA VAL A 88 8.34 -4.42 1.41
C VAL A 88 7.91 -3.19 2.21
N ARG A 89 7.75 -2.06 1.52
CA ARG A 89 7.24 -0.82 2.12
C ARG A 89 5.74 -0.94 2.36
N THR A 90 5.34 -1.07 3.63
CA THR A 90 3.93 -1.25 4.01
C THR A 90 3.14 0.05 4.05
N THR A 91 3.82 1.21 4.07
CA THR A 91 3.20 2.54 4.23
C THR A 91 2.02 2.79 3.28
N ASN A 92 2.18 2.45 2.01
CA ASN A 92 1.14 2.64 0.99
C ASN A 92 0.65 1.32 0.36
N LEU A 93 1.08 0.18 0.89
CA LEU A 93 0.79 -1.13 0.30
C LEU A 93 -0.71 -1.40 0.20
N LYS A 94 -1.47 -1.10 1.25
CA LYS A 94 -2.92 -1.25 1.28
C LYS A 94 -3.60 -0.40 0.19
N ARG A 95 -3.17 0.84 0.02
CA ARG A 95 -3.68 1.74 -1.02
C ARG A 95 -3.40 1.20 -2.42
N ILE A 96 -2.16 0.78 -2.68
CA ILE A 96 -1.76 0.22 -3.98
C ILE A 96 -2.55 -1.06 -4.29
N THR A 97 -2.67 -1.97 -3.34
CA THR A 97 -3.43 -3.22 -3.53
C THR A 97 -4.92 -2.96 -3.76
N SER A 98 -5.50 -1.94 -3.11
CA SER A 98 -6.88 -1.50 -3.36
C SER A 98 -7.04 -0.91 -4.76
N GLN A 99 -6.07 -0.14 -5.25
CA GLN A 99 -6.07 0.38 -6.63
C GLN A 99 -5.98 -0.75 -7.66
N ILE A 100 -5.10 -1.73 -7.44
CA ILE A 100 -4.99 -2.92 -8.30
C ILE A 100 -6.32 -3.68 -8.31
N ALA A 101 -6.92 -3.90 -7.14
CA ALA A 101 -8.22 -4.56 -7.00
C ALA A 101 -9.30 -3.83 -7.81
N TRP A 102 -9.36 -2.52 -7.70
CA TRP A 102 -10.30 -1.70 -8.45
C TRP A 102 -10.09 -1.80 -9.97
N MET A 103 -8.85 -1.71 -10.45
CA MET A 103 -8.52 -1.86 -11.88
C MET A 103 -8.91 -3.25 -12.42
N CYS A 104 -8.64 -4.30 -11.64
CA CYS A 104 -8.98 -5.68 -12.02
C CYS A 104 -10.51 -5.92 -12.00
N GLN A 105 -11.24 -5.29 -11.10
CA GLN A 105 -12.71 -5.40 -11.03
C GLN A 105 -13.39 -4.62 -12.15
N THR A 106 -12.92 -3.43 -12.48
CA THR A 106 -13.52 -2.56 -13.51
C THR A 106 -13.46 -3.22 -14.89
N GLY A 107 -12.44 -4.06 -15.16
CA GLY A 107 -12.35 -4.84 -16.40
C GLY A 107 -13.42 -5.93 -16.54
N ARG A 108 -14.03 -6.38 -15.45
CA ARG A 108 -15.07 -7.44 -15.43
C ARG A 108 -16.50 -6.90 -15.39
N SER A 109 -16.70 -5.64 -15.00
CA SER A 109 -18.01 -5.12 -14.57
C SER A 109 -18.78 -4.35 -15.64
N LYS A 110 -18.32 -4.25 -16.87
CA LYS A 110 -19.03 -3.46 -17.91
C LYS A 110 -20.47 -3.88 -18.19
N ASN A 111 -20.93 -5.03 -17.67
CA ASN A 111 -22.26 -5.56 -17.91
C ASN A 111 -22.96 -6.16 -16.68
N SER A 112 -22.53 -5.85 -15.45
CA SER A 112 -23.30 -6.30 -14.29
C SER A 112 -24.45 -5.33 -14.02
N PRO A 113 -25.71 -5.78 -14.07
CA PRO A 113 -26.87 -4.94 -13.74
C PRO A 113 -26.94 -4.57 -12.25
N PHE A 114 -26.06 -5.15 -11.42
CA PHE A 114 -25.95 -4.89 -9.99
C PHE A 114 -24.81 -3.93 -9.62
N ASP A 115 -23.99 -3.55 -10.60
CA ASP A 115 -22.93 -2.59 -10.41
C ASP A 115 -23.44 -1.18 -10.74
N ASN A 116 -24.12 -0.59 -9.80
CA ASN A 116 -24.77 0.72 -9.95
C ASN A 116 -23.76 1.87 -10.07
N GLY A 117 -22.45 1.58 -10.15
CA GLY A 117 -21.43 2.65 -10.13
C GLY A 117 -21.45 3.52 -8.87
N VAL A 118 -22.26 3.14 -7.87
CA VAL A 118 -22.27 3.79 -6.57
C VAL A 118 -20.96 3.34 -5.90
N ARG A 119 -19.92 4.18 -6.04
CA ARG A 119 -18.91 4.24 -5.00
C ARG A 119 -19.72 4.45 -3.71
N GLU A 120 -19.51 3.59 -2.72
CA GLU A 120 -19.79 4.01 -1.36
C GLU A 120 -18.98 5.29 -1.20
N ASP A 121 -19.64 6.42 -1.32
CA ASP A 121 -19.12 7.68 -0.87
C ASP A 121 -18.78 7.43 0.60
N SER A 122 -17.52 7.23 0.87
CA SER A 122 -16.99 7.49 2.20
C SER A 122 -17.34 8.96 2.39
N GLY A 123 -18.47 9.18 3.06
CA GLY A 123 -19.11 10.49 3.20
C GLY A 123 -18.03 11.52 3.46
N ASP A 124 -18.09 12.66 2.80
CA ASP A 124 -17.06 13.70 2.82
C ASP A 124 -16.56 13.91 4.26
N VAL A 125 -15.49 13.21 4.61
CA VAL A 125 -14.86 13.37 5.92
C VAL A 125 -14.02 14.62 5.84
N TYR A 126 -14.48 15.65 6.49
CA TYR A 126 -13.73 16.90 6.65
C TYR A 126 -13.07 16.92 8.02
N LEU A 127 -11.78 17.22 8.03
CA LEU A 127 -11.01 17.49 9.23
C LEU A 127 -10.82 19.00 9.39
N THR A 128 -10.71 19.44 10.64
CA THR A 128 -10.52 20.83 11.02
C THR A 128 -9.26 21.00 11.86
N GLY A 129 -8.81 22.21 12.08
CA GLY A 129 -7.65 22.48 12.95
C GLY A 129 -7.86 22.08 14.43
N HIS A 130 -9.07 21.66 14.81
CA HIS A 130 -9.39 21.19 16.17
C HIS A 130 -9.27 19.68 16.34
N ASP A 131 -9.12 18.93 15.22
CA ASP A 131 -8.99 17.48 15.26
C ASP A 131 -7.61 17.08 15.78
N ASP A 132 -7.59 16.09 16.67
CA ASP A 132 -6.38 15.57 17.27
C ASP A 132 -5.64 14.60 16.33
N LEU A 133 -4.41 14.25 16.71
CA LEU A 133 -3.59 13.30 15.96
C LEU A 133 -4.32 11.98 15.68
N ASN A 134 -5.07 11.47 16.67
CA ASN A 134 -5.75 10.18 16.53
C ASN A 134 -6.90 10.25 15.52
N ALA A 135 -7.67 11.33 15.50
CA ALA A 135 -8.73 11.55 14.53
C ALA A 135 -8.16 11.64 13.10
N VAL A 136 -7.09 12.41 12.91
CA VAL A 136 -6.41 12.54 11.62
C VAL A 136 -5.85 11.18 11.17
N MET A 137 -5.15 10.45 12.05
CA MET A 137 -4.58 9.14 11.72
C MET A 137 -5.63 8.09 11.42
N LYS A 138 -6.81 8.16 12.04
CA LYS A 138 -7.93 7.28 11.71
C LYS A 138 -8.40 7.48 10.25
N VAL A 139 -8.48 8.72 9.79
CA VAL A 139 -8.82 9.02 8.39
C VAL A 139 -7.70 8.58 7.46
N VAL A 140 -6.43 8.85 7.82
CA VAL A 140 -5.25 8.39 7.08
C VAL A 140 -5.22 6.87 6.92
N ALA A 141 -5.52 6.14 8.00
CA ALA A 141 -5.65 4.67 7.94
C ALA A 141 -6.83 4.22 7.06
N GLY A 142 -7.94 4.97 7.07
CA GLY A 142 -9.08 4.78 6.17
C GLY A 142 -8.70 4.94 4.69
N LEU A 143 -7.82 5.91 4.38
CA LEU A 143 -7.26 6.10 3.03
C LEU A 143 -6.27 4.99 2.62
N GLY A 144 -5.92 4.08 3.53
CA GLY A 144 -5.11 2.91 3.27
C GLY A 144 -3.62 3.06 3.55
N TYR A 145 -3.24 4.08 4.32
CA TYR A 145 -1.86 4.27 4.77
C TYR A 145 -1.62 3.59 6.13
N ASP A 146 -0.42 3.01 6.28
CA ASP A 146 0.10 2.45 7.54
C ASP A 146 1.41 3.18 7.86
N LEU A 147 1.30 4.26 8.62
CA LEU A 147 2.42 5.14 8.94
C LEU A 147 3.13 4.71 10.24
N SER A 148 4.43 4.99 10.31
CA SER A 148 5.18 4.92 11.56
C SER A 148 4.77 6.07 12.49
N GLU A 149 5.13 6.00 13.77
CA GLU A 149 4.86 7.09 14.72
C GLU A 149 5.56 8.39 14.27
N GLU A 150 6.79 8.30 13.76
CA GLU A 150 7.55 9.43 13.25
C GLU A 150 6.88 10.08 12.03
N ASP A 151 6.44 9.27 11.06
CA ASP A 151 5.76 9.77 9.86
C ASP A 151 4.37 10.31 10.19
N SER A 152 3.68 9.72 11.16
CA SER A 152 2.40 10.22 11.67
C SER A 152 2.55 11.62 12.27
N ALA A 153 3.63 11.86 13.01
CA ALA A 153 3.91 13.20 13.56
C ALA A 153 4.16 14.22 12.45
N LYS A 154 4.98 13.87 11.43
CA LYS A 154 5.24 14.73 10.26
C LYS A 154 3.97 15.07 9.47
N VAL A 155 3.12 14.06 9.24
CA VAL A 155 1.84 14.24 8.55
C VAL A 155 0.92 15.15 9.35
N TYR A 156 0.86 14.97 10.66
CA TYR A 156 0.03 15.80 11.52
C TYR A 156 0.51 17.25 11.57
N GLU A 157 1.81 17.49 11.62
CA GLU A 157 2.39 18.84 11.54
C GLU A 157 2.05 19.51 10.21
N ALA A 158 2.23 18.80 9.08
CA ALA A 158 1.86 19.31 7.77
C ALA A 158 0.35 19.56 7.63
N PHE A 159 -0.48 18.67 8.19
CA PHE A 159 -1.92 18.86 8.28
C PHE A 159 -2.28 20.14 9.04
N ARG A 160 -1.69 20.36 10.23
CA ARG A 160 -1.92 21.55 11.06
C ARG A 160 -1.58 22.83 10.31
N ALA A 161 -0.45 22.87 9.61
CA ALA A 161 -0.01 24.03 8.83
C ALA A 161 -1.02 24.41 7.71
N ILE A 162 -1.77 23.44 7.19
CA ILE A 162 -2.82 23.65 6.19
C ILE A 162 -4.14 24.00 6.87
N ALA A 163 -4.53 23.27 7.92
CA ALA A 163 -5.76 23.47 8.65
C ALA A 163 -5.85 24.85 9.33
N ASP A 164 -4.71 25.43 9.74
CA ASP A 164 -4.65 26.79 10.29
C ASP A 164 -4.96 27.88 9.23
N LYS A 165 -4.80 27.55 7.96
CA LYS A 165 -5.10 28.46 6.82
C LYS A 165 -6.45 28.21 6.18
N LYS A 166 -7.03 27.05 6.43
CA LYS A 166 -8.24 26.56 5.78
C LYS A 166 -9.17 25.92 6.80
N GLU A 167 -10.41 26.32 6.82
CA GLU A 167 -11.39 25.89 7.80
C GLU A 167 -11.67 24.38 7.79
N LYS A 168 -11.53 23.74 6.62
CA LYS A 168 -11.79 22.31 6.41
C LYS A 168 -10.77 21.69 5.47
N VAL A 169 -10.24 20.53 5.83
CA VAL A 169 -9.33 19.72 5.01
C VAL A 169 -10.05 18.42 4.63
N GLY A 170 -10.23 18.18 3.35
CA GLY A 170 -10.90 16.99 2.83
C GLY A 170 -9.96 15.79 2.69
N ALA A 171 -10.55 14.61 2.47
CA ALA A 171 -9.79 13.36 2.33
C ALA A 171 -8.75 13.39 1.20
N ARG A 172 -9.04 14.05 0.06
CA ARG A 172 -8.09 14.21 -1.05
C ARG A 172 -6.90 15.09 -0.70
N GLU A 173 -7.12 16.13 0.08
CA GLU A 173 -6.05 17.01 0.55
C GLU A 173 -5.18 16.30 1.57
N LEU A 174 -5.81 15.53 2.46
CA LEU A 174 -5.08 14.69 3.41
C LEU A 174 -4.22 13.63 2.69
N ASP A 175 -4.74 13.00 1.63
CA ASP A 175 -3.99 12.07 0.77
C ASP A 175 -2.73 12.75 0.17
N ALA A 176 -2.86 13.99 -0.31
CA ALA A 176 -1.74 14.77 -0.83
C ALA A 176 -0.73 15.15 0.27
N ILE A 177 -1.20 15.48 1.47
CA ILE A 177 -0.33 15.77 2.64
C ILE A 177 0.48 14.54 3.00
N VAL A 178 -0.15 13.36 3.10
CA VAL A 178 0.54 12.10 3.40
C VAL A 178 1.57 11.77 2.34
N ALA A 179 1.21 11.91 1.06
CA ALA A 179 2.12 11.65 -0.06
C ALA A 179 3.37 12.55 0.01
N SER A 180 3.21 13.83 0.38
CA SER A 180 4.32 14.77 0.47
C SER A 180 5.16 14.61 1.75
N ALA A 181 4.52 14.36 2.89
CA ALA A 181 5.18 14.36 4.19
C ALA A 181 5.78 13.02 4.60
N ALA A 182 5.10 11.89 4.27
CA ALA A 182 5.51 10.58 4.73
C ALA A 182 6.23 9.74 3.66
N MET A 183 5.94 9.94 2.38
CA MET A 183 6.48 9.06 1.35
C MET A 183 7.91 9.41 0.91
N GLN A 184 8.44 10.54 1.28
CA GLN A 184 9.82 11.01 1.03
C GLN A 184 10.33 10.69 -0.39
N VAL A 185 9.44 10.59 -1.36
CA VAL A 185 9.84 10.48 -2.76
C VAL A 185 10.25 11.88 -3.18
N PRO A 186 11.53 12.12 -3.52
CA PRO A 186 11.91 13.42 -4.02
C PRO A 186 11.02 13.73 -5.23
N PRO A 187 10.40 14.91 -5.25
CA PRO A 187 9.51 15.26 -6.35
C PRO A 187 10.30 15.20 -7.66
N THR A 188 9.84 14.36 -8.59
CA THR A 188 10.45 14.27 -9.92
C THR A 188 10.34 15.60 -10.65
N TYR A 189 9.26 16.32 -10.38
CA TYR A 189 9.01 17.68 -10.87
C TYR A 189 8.70 18.60 -9.70
N THR A 190 9.24 19.81 -9.75
CA THR A 190 8.91 20.88 -8.81
C THR A 190 8.11 21.94 -9.57
N LEU A 191 7.00 22.38 -9.01
CA LEU A 191 6.20 23.46 -9.58
C LEU A 191 6.86 24.81 -9.25
N ASP A 192 7.41 25.49 -10.25
CA ASP A 192 8.07 26.79 -10.09
C ASP A 192 7.05 27.93 -10.06
N SER A 193 6.13 27.91 -11.02
CA SER A 193 5.06 28.90 -11.10
C SER A 193 3.88 28.38 -11.92
N TYR A 194 2.72 28.97 -11.70
CA TYR A 194 1.56 28.75 -12.54
C TYR A 194 0.73 30.03 -12.69
N VAL A 195 0.07 30.15 -13.85
CA VAL A 195 -0.89 31.20 -14.11
C VAL A 195 -2.16 30.56 -14.65
N VAL A 196 -3.29 30.84 -14.02
CA VAL A 196 -4.60 30.38 -14.48
C VAL A 196 -5.40 31.58 -14.94
N THR A 197 -5.82 31.54 -16.20
CA THR A 197 -6.73 32.51 -16.78
C THR A 197 -8.10 31.89 -16.95
N THR A 198 -9.13 32.51 -16.38
CA THR A 198 -10.51 32.02 -16.46
C THR A 198 -11.46 33.21 -16.59
N GLY A 199 -12.54 33.01 -17.30
CA GLY A 199 -13.57 34.05 -17.48
C GLY A 199 -14.78 33.49 -18.21
N ASN A 200 -15.87 34.28 -18.25
CA ASN A 200 -17.13 33.89 -18.88
C ASN A 200 -17.09 33.94 -20.43
N VAL A 201 -16.06 34.58 -21.01
CA VAL A 201 -15.91 34.77 -22.46
C VAL A 201 -14.62 34.12 -23.00
N VAL A 202 -13.71 33.69 -22.12
CA VAL A 202 -12.43 33.03 -22.46
C VAL A 202 -12.41 31.61 -21.96
N SER A 203 -11.86 30.71 -22.76
CA SER A 203 -11.57 29.33 -22.31
C SER A 203 -10.60 29.37 -21.15
N ALA A 204 -10.86 28.55 -20.13
CA ALA A 204 -9.93 28.43 -19.02
C ALA A 204 -8.61 27.81 -19.53
N THR A 205 -7.52 28.53 -19.30
CA THR A 205 -6.16 28.06 -19.62
C THR A 205 -5.29 28.08 -18.37
N ALA A 206 -4.40 27.12 -18.25
CA ALA A 206 -3.41 27.08 -17.19
C ALA A 206 -2.02 26.97 -17.80
N HIS A 207 -1.20 27.98 -17.57
CA HIS A 207 0.24 27.93 -17.83
C HIS A 207 0.96 27.37 -16.63
N LEU A 208 1.74 26.30 -16.83
CA LEU A 208 2.51 25.64 -15.79
C LEU A 208 3.99 25.70 -16.14
N LYS A 209 4.79 26.06 -15.15
CA LYS A 209 6.25 25.98 -15.21
C LYS A 209 6.75 25.02 -14.18
N LEU A 210 7.38 23.95 -14.64
CA LEU A 210 7.91 22.86 -13.82
C LEU A 210 9.42 22.78 -13.99
N SER A 211 10.12 22.43 -12.94
CA SER A 211 11.54 22.06 -13.01
C SER A 211 11.74 20.58 -12.72
N LYS A 212 12.65 19.96 -13.47
CA LYS A 212 13.10 18.57 -13.30
C LYS A 212 14.60 18.50 -13.42
N HIS A 213 15.29 18.12 -12.35
CA HIS A 213 16.77 18.00 -12.36
C HIS A 213 17.52 19.26 -12.87
N GLY A 214 16.95 20.45 -12.65
CA GLY A 214 17.51 21.72 -13.12
C GLY A 214 17.09 22.14 -14.53
N GLU A 215 16.37 21.32 -15.27
CA GLU A 215 15.75 21.66 -16.54
C GLU A 215 14.33 22.17 -16.32
N THR A 216 13.97 23.25 -17.00
CA THR A 216 12.63 23.84 -16.94
C THR A 216 11.77 23.33 -18.09
N VAL A 217 10.55 22.89 -17.78
CA VAL A 217 9.53 22.48 -18.73
C VAL A 217 8.32 23.39 -18.57
N GLU A 218 7.89 24.03 -19.65
CA GLU A 218 6.70 24.89 -19.67
C GLU A 218 5.61 24.23 -20.53
N GLY A 219 4.36 24.32 -20.07
CA GLY A 219 3.18 23.80 -20.75
C GLY A 219 1.96 24.68 -20.55
N VAL A 220 1.02 24.59 -21.49
CA VAL A 220 -0.27 25.33 -21.51
C VAL A 220 -1.40 24.31 -21.50
#